data_857d716da6ad31af9188a64b2b7d9355
#
_entry.id   857d716da6ad31af9188a64b2b7d9355
#
_cell.length_a   1.000
_cell.length_b   1.000
_cell.length_c   1.000
_cell.angle_alpha   90.00
_cell.angle_beta   90.00
_cell.angle_gamma   90.00
#
_symmetry.space_group_name_H-M   'P 1'
#
loop_
_entity.id
_entity.type
_entity.pdbx_description
1 polymer ?
#
loop_
_entity_poly.entity_id
_entity_poly.type
_entity_poly.pdbx_seq_one_letter_code
_entity_poly.pdbx_strand_id
1 'polypeptide(L)'
;DWKGWTANYDRIRDLIARTFPDEFHDFNERMFEPGGFYRGNPVRDRKWKTESGKAQFTAPTTLSALGQEPVARQLTLITLRSNDQFNTTIYGHSDRLRGLEGSRMVVLLNRDEIARLNLSEGQVVSLRCSIEDGITRQVDGLTVTAYDLPPGCAAGYYPELNPLVPLAYHEKHSLTPAYKGTPVEIIA
;
A
#
# COMPACT_ATOMS: atom_id res chain seq x y z
N ASP A 1 27.35 16.07 5.11
CA ASP A 1 27.64 17.29 4.29
C ASP A 1 26.72 17.34 3.07
N TRP A 2 25.45 17.75 3.30
CA TRP A 2 24.45 17.85 2.23
C TRP A 2 24.85 18.84 1.13
N LYS A 3 25.48 19.96 1.47
CA LYS A 3 25.93 20.96 0.49
C LYS A 3 27.01 20.40 -0.43
N GLY A 4 27.97 19.66 0.14
CA GLY A 4 29.02 19.02 -0.64
C GLY A 4 28.47 17.90 -1.54
N TRP A 5 27.48 17.13 -1.07
CA TRP A 5 26.88 16.06 -1.86
C TRP A 5 25.98 16.57 -2.99
N THR A 6 25.21 17.62 -2.74
CA THR A 6 24.33 18.20 -3.78
C THR A 6 25.10 19.04 -4.80
N ALA A 7 26.31 19.53 -4.47
CA ALA A 7 27.14 20.24 -5.40
C ALA A 7 27.70 19.35 -6.53
N ASN A 8 27.93 18.07 -6.24
CA ASN A 8 28.33 17.08 -7.23
C ASN A 8 27.86 15.68 -6.80
N TYR A 9 26.96 15.08 -7.57
CA TYR A 9 26.40 13.76 -7.28
C TYR A 9 27.39 12.61 -7.44
N ASP A 10 28.55 12.81 -8.09
CA ASP A 10 29.64 11.83 -8.11
C ASP A 10 30.05 11.43 -6.69
N ARG A 11 30.05 12.37 -5.78
CA ARG A 11 30.37 12.14 -4.35
C ARG A 11 29.37 11.18 -3.67
N ILE A 12 28.09 11.27 -4.05
CA ILE A 12 27.06 10.35 -3.56
C ILE A 12 27.30 8.96 -4.12
N ARG A 13 27.60 8.84 -5.42
CA ARG A 13 27.91 7.57 -6.06
C ARG A 13 29.17 6.93 -5.49
N ASP A 14 30.21 7.72 -5.19
CA ASP A 14 31.41 7.24 -4.49
C ASP A 14 31.09 6.70 -3.10
N LEU A 15 30.16 7.35 -2.37
CA LEU A 15 29.71 6.87 -1.07
C LEU A 15 28.93 5.55 -1.21
N ILE A 16 28.07 5.44 -2.22
CA ILE A 16 27.34 4.21 -2.54
C ILE A 16 28.32 3.09 -2.90
N ALA A 17 29.31 3.36 -3.77
CA ALA A 17 30.32 2.39 -4.18
C ALA A 17 31.14 1.87 -2.99
N ARG A 18 31.51 2.75 -2.05
CA ARG A 18 32.21 2.35 -0.81
C ARG A 18 31.33 1.54 0.16
N THR A 19 30.03 1.84 0.18
CA THR A 19 29.09 1.15 1.09
C THR A 19 28.68 -0.22 0.55
N PHE A 20 28.56 -0.34 -0.78
CA PHE A 20 28.14 -1.57 -1.46
C PHE A 20 29.12 -1.91 -2.61
N PRO A 21 30.37 -2.26 -2.31
CA PRO A 21 31.41 -2.42 -3.33
C PRO A 21 31.13 -3.56 -4.29
N ASP A 22 30.48 -4.65 -3.84
CA ASP A 22 30.17 -5.80 -4.70
C ASP A 22 29.20 -5.43 -5.84
N GLU A 23 28.28 -4.51 -5.59
CA GLU A 23 27.24 -4.14 -6.55
C GLU A 23 27.57 -2.85 -7.32
N PHE A 24 28.23 -1.90 -6.67
CA PHE A 24 28.41 -0.52 -7.18
C PHE A 24 29.88 -0.10 -7.34
N HIS A 25 30.82 -1.04 -7.46
CA HIS A 25 32.19 -0.68 -7.82
C HIS A 25 32.22 0.19 -9.09
N ASP A 26 33.10 1.16 -9.16
CA ASP A 26 33.26 2.06 -10.29
C ASP A 26 31.94 2.71 -10.77
N PHE A 27 31.10 3.10 -9.79
CA PHE A 27 29.73 3.52 -10.10
C PHE A 27 29.68 4.77 -10.98
N ASN A 28 30.61 5.70 -10.82
CA ASN A 28 30.67 6.91 -11.63
C ASN A 28 30.96 6.59 -13.09
N GLU A 29 31.85 5.67 -13.37
CA GLU A 29 32.21 5.25 -14.72
C GLU A 29 31.11 4.41 -15.34
N ARG A 30 30.67 3.37 -14.63
CA ARG A 30 29.71 2.39 -15.13
C ARG A 30 28.31 2.96 -15.36
N MET A 31 27.93 4.01 -14.64
CA MET A 31 26.65 4.66 -14.82
C MET A 31 26.49 5.29 -16.22
N PHE A 32 27.60 5.75 -16.83
CA PHE A 32 27.60 6.43 -18.11
C PHE A 32 27.91 5.51 -19.29
N GLU A 33 28.11 4.21 -19.07
CA GLU A 33 28.20 3.24 -20.15
C GLU A 33 26.87 3.19 -20.92
N PRO A 34 26.91 3.13 -22.28
CA PRO A 34 25.70 2.98 -23.08
C PRO A 34 24.88 1.74 -22.67
N GLY A 35 23.63 1.97 -22.27
CA GLY A 35 22.74 0.92 -21.75
C GLY A 35 22.86 0.68 -20.23
N GLY A 36 23.76 1.39 -19.55
CA GLY A 36 24.01 1.23 -18.12
C GLY A 36 24.70 -0.10 -17.78
N PHE A 37 24.63 -0.51 -16.53
CA PHE A 37 25.22 -1.79 -16.08
C PHE A 37 24.18 -2.68 -15.40
N TYR A 38 24.38 -3.99 -15.55
CA TYR A 38 23.53 -4.96 -14.88
C TYR A 38 23.85 -5.03 -13.40
N ARG A 39 22.86 -4.69 -12.59
CA ARG A 39 22.89 -4.95 -11.15
C ARG A 39 22.37 -6.35 -10.90
N GLY A 40 23.21 -7.27 -10.53
CA GLY A 40 22.86 -8.68 -10.31
C GLY A 40 21.59 -8.86 -9.46
N ASN A 41 20.83 -9.89 -9.78
CA ASN A 41 19.68 -10.32 -8.97
C ASN A 41 19.88 -11.77 -8.55
N PRO A 42 20.41 -12.01 -7.33
CA PRO A 42 20.70 -13.36 -6.86
C PRO A 42 19.51 -14.30 -6.89
N VAL A 43 18.30 -13.79 -6.64
CA VAL A 43 17.06 -14.58 -6.66
C VAL A 43 16.73 -15.03 -8.08
N ARG A 44 16.85 -14.14 -9.08
CA ARG A 44 16.70 -14.46 -10.49
C ARG A 44 17.72 -15.48 -10.94
N ASP A 45 18.96 -15.34 -10.48
CA ASP A 45 20.08 -16.22 -10.80
C ASP A 45 20.06 -17.53 -10.00
N ARG A 46 19.04 -17.72 -9.13
CA ARG A 46 18.88 -18.84 -8.19
C ARG A 46 20.08 -19.03 -7.27
N LYS A 47 20.73 -17.93 -6.91
CA LYS A 47 21.83 -17.90 -5.94
C LYS A 47 21.25 -17.48 -4.57
N TRP A 48 21.02 -18.44 -3.71
CA TRP A 48 20.43 -18.20 -2.40
C TRP A 48 21.53 -17.97 -1.36
N LYS A 49 21.45 -16.85 -0.62
CA LYS A 49 22.37 -16.52 0.49
C LYS A 49 21.91 -17.15 1.82
N THR A 50 21.28 -18.30 1.76
CA THR A 50 20.92 -19.10 2.92
C THR A 50 22.04 -20.05 3.30
N GLU A 51 22.07 -20.54 4.54
CA GLU A 51 23.06 -21.51 4.99
C GLU A 51 23.08 -22.78 4.13
N SER A 52 21.92 -23.23 3.66
CA SER A 52 21.78 -24.41 2.79
C SER A 52 22.08 -24.14 1.31
N GLY A 53 22.26 -22.88 0.90
CA GLY A 53 22.38 -22.50 -0.50
C GLY A 53 21.12 -22.74 -1.34
N LYS A 54 19.97 -23.02 -0.70
CA LYS A 54 18.67 -23.28 -1.35
C LYS A 54 17.63 -22.29 -0.89
N ALA A 55 16.57 -22.08 -1.69
CA ALA A 55 15.42 -21.31 -1.25
C ALA A 55 14.83 -21.91 0.03
N GLN A 56 14.58 -21.07 1.00
CA GLN A 56 13.95 -21.46 2.25
C GLN A 56 12.53 -20.91 2.31
N PHE A 57 11.56 -21.80 2.43
CA PHE A 57 10.16 -21.46 2.61
C PHE A 57 9.84 -21.36 4.08
N THR A 58 9.16 -20.29 4.48
CA THR A 58 8.65 -20.10 5.82
C THR A 58 7.13 -20.21 5.83
N ALA A 59 6.59 -21.17 6.54
CA ALA A 59 5.15 -21.26 6.78
C ALA A 59 4.78 -20.30 7.91
N PRO A 60 3.82 -19.37 7.70
CA PRO A 60 3.33 -18.53 8.79
C PRO A 60 2.66 -19.39 9.86
N THR A 61 3.08 -19.23 11.11
CA THR A 61 2.52 -19.96 12.25
C THR A 61 1.18 -19.41 12.74
N THR A 62 0.79 -18.23 12.25
CA THR A 62 -0.40 -17.47 12.70
C THR A 62 -1.51 -17.35 11.65
N LEU A 63 -1.54 -18.24 10.66
CA LEU A 63 -2.61 -18.27 9.64
C LEU A 63 -4.02 -18.46 10.25
N SER A 64 -4.11 -19.08 11.43
CA SER A 64 -5.37 -19.21 12.16
C SER A 64 -6.00 -17.87 12.58
N ALA A 65 -5.23 -16.79 12.59
CA ALA A 65 -5.75 -15.44 12.85
C ALA A 65 -6.38 -14.77 11.61
N LEU A 66 -6.22 -15.34 10.43
CA LEU A 66 -6.76 -14.79 9.17
C LEU A 66 -8.23 -15.19 8.91
N GLY A 67 -8.87 -15.91 9.79
CA GLY A 67 -10.25 -16.35 9.68
C GLY A 67 -11.14 -15.86 10.79
N GLN A 68 -10.90 -14.66 11.33
CA GLN A 68 -11.83 -14.09 12.31
C GLN A 68 -13.13 -13.72 11.58
N GLU A 69 -14.24 -14.25 12.13
CA GLU A 69 -15.58 -13.85 11.69
C GLU A 69 -15.71 -12.32 11.73
N PRO A 70 -16.31 -11.70 10.71
CA PRO A 70 -16.49 -10.25 10.69
C PRO A 70 -17.26 -9.80 11.94
N VAL A 71 -16.70 -8.92 12.74
CA VAL A 71 -17.45 -8.24 13.79
C VAL A 71 -18.59 -7.45 13.13
N ALA A 72 -19.78 -7.53 13.71
CA ALA A 72 -21.03 -7.04 13.12
C ALA A 72 -20.94 -5.61 12.63
N ARG A 73 -20.63 -5.07 11.69
CA ARG A 73 -20.44 -3.77 11.06
C ARG A 73 -18.97 -3.41 10.75
N GLN A 74 -18.01 -4.20 11.21
CA GLN A 74 -16.60 -3.97 10.91
C GLN A 74 -16.24 -4.53 9.53
N LEU A 75 -15.47 -3.76 8.78
CA LEU A 75 -14.94 -4.11 7.47
C LEU A 75 -13.42 -3.95 7.49
N THR A 76 -12.74 -4.70 6.64
CA THR A 76 -11.31 -4.52 6.40
C THR A 76 -11.12 -3.57 5.22
N LEU A 77 -10.59 -2.38 5.48
CA LEU A 77 -10.30 -1.39 4.45
C LEU A 77 -9.03 -1.74 3.69
N ILE A 78 -9.13 -1.72 2.37
CA ILE A 78 -8.03 -1.86 1.42
C ILE A 78 -7.90 -0.56 0.63
N THR A 79 -6.80 0.17 0.82
CA THR A 79 -6.56 1.37 0.01
C THR A 79 -6.08 0.99 -1.39
N LEU A 80 -6.59 1.70 -2.39
CA LEU A 80 -6.36 1.45 -3.80
C LEU A 80 -5.60 2.60 -4.47
N ARG A 81 -4.97 2.29 -5.59
CA ARG A 81 -4.45 3.24 -6.56
C ARG A 81 -5.38 3.26 -7.77
N SER A 82 -5.76 4.45 -8.24
CA SER A 82 -6.52 4.58 -9.48
C SER A 82 -5.64 4.32 -10.71
N ASN A 83 -6.28 4.11 -11.87
CA ASN A 83 -5.58 3.90 -13.13
C ASN A 83 -4.62 5.06 -13.48
N ASP A 84 -5.06 6.30 -13.24
CA ASP A 84 -4.30 7.50 -13.55
C ASP A 84 -3.56 8.06 -12.32
N GLN A 85 -2.99 7.18 -11.52
CA GLN A 85 -2.21 7.52 -10.33
C GLN A 85 -0.89 6.78 -10.32
N PHE A 86 0.21 7.52 -10.23
CA PHE A 86 1.57 6.99 -10.09
C PHE A 86 2.13 7.36 -8.71
N ASN A 87 2.31 6.36 -7.85
CA ASN A 87 2.64 6.57 -6.44
C ASN A 87 1.66 7.56 -5.79
N THR A 88 2.11 8.76 -5.44
CA THR A 88 1.28 9.83 -4.85
C THR A 88 0.78 10.84 -5.86
N THR A 89 1.24 10.79 -7.10
CA THR A 89 0.83 11.73 -8.16
C THR A 89 -0.46 11.25 -8.80
N ILE A 90 -1.48 12.10 -8.78
CA ILE A 90 -2.80 11.83 -9.33
C ILE A 90 -2.95 12.70 -10.59
N TYR A 91 -3.14 12.06 -11.74
CA TYR A 91 -3.33 12.75 -13.03
C TYR A 91 -4.81 12.93 -13.40
N GLY A 92 -5.70 12.23 -12.70
CA GLY A 92 -7.15 12.33 -12.93
C GLY A 92 -7.96 11.76 -11.77
N HIS A 93 -9.21 12.19 -11.68
CA HIS A 93 -10.14 11.73 -10.63
C HIS A 93 -11.04 10.59 -11.08
N SER A 94 -10.88 10.12 -12.31
CA SER A 94 -11.60 8.96 -12.84
C SER A 94 -10.75 7.69 -12.75
N ASP A 95 -11.41 6.55 -12.62
CA ASP A 95 -10.74 5.24 -12.70
C ASP A 95 -11.50 4.36 -13.70
N ARG A 96 -11.06 4.38 -14.95
CA ARG A 96 -11.68 3.61 -16.03
C ARG A 96 -11.64 2.10 -15.83
N LEU A 97 -10.66 1.59 -15.05
CA LEU A 97 -10.56 0.15 -14.76
C LEU A 97 -11.68 -0.31 -13.82
N ARG A 98 -12.22 0.62 -13.02
CA ARG A 98 -13.33 0.34 -12.08
C ARG A 98 -14.62 1.03 -12.47
N GLY A 99 -14.67 1.68 -13.65
CA GLY A 99 -15.87 2.35 -14.13
C GLY A 99 -16.26 3.59 -13.33
N LEU A 100 -15.29 4.26 -12.69
CA LEU A 100 -15.54 5.44 -11.87
C LEU A 100 -15.17 6.71 -12.63
N GLU A 101 -16.03 7.71 -12.54
CA GLU A 101 -15.84 9.01 -13.22
C GLU A 101 -16.00 10.18 -12.24
N GLY A 102 -15.14 11.17 -12.39
CA GLY A 102 -15.25 12.50 -11.79
C GLY A 102 -14.94 12.59 -10.30
N SER A 103 -14.94 11.49 -9.54
CA SER A 103 -14.66 11.52 -8.11
C SER A 103 -13.99 10.24 -7.62
N ARG A 104 -13.08 10.41 -6.67
CA ARG A 104 -12.42 9.33 -5.93
C ARG A 104 -12.95 9.21 -4.49
N MET A 105 -13.88 10.08 -4.12
CA MET A 105 -14.57 10.03 -2.82
C MET A 105 -15.65 8.95 -2.84
N VAL A 106 -15.20 7.71 -2.89
CA VAL A 106 -16.05 6.51 -2.94
C VAL A 106 -15.61 5.48 -1.91
N VAL A 107 -16.56 4.69 -1.45
CA VAL A 107 -16.30 3.42 -0.78
C VAL A 107 -16.86 2.29 -1.64
N LEU A 108 -15.97 1.41 -2.07
CA LEU A 108 -16.32 0.23 -2.86
C LEU A 108 -16.70 -0.91 -1.91
N LEU A 109 -17.84 -1.53 -2.15
CA LEU A 109 -18.37 -2.60 -1.33
C LEU A 109 -18.95 -3.72 -2.22
N ASN A 110 -18.92 -4.94 -1.72
CA ASN A 110 -19.67 -6.05 -2.29
C ASN A 110 -21.18 -5.77 -2.17
N ARG A 111 -21.98 -6.20 -3.14
CA ARG A 111 -23.44 -6.00 -3.13
C ARG A 111 -24.12 -6.65 -1.90
N ASP A 112 -23.63 -7.81 -1.47
CA ASP A 112 -24.15 -8.47 -0.27
C ASP A 112 -23.82 -7.66 1.00
N GLU A 113 -22.66 -7.01 1.05
CA GLU A 113 -22.30 -6.10 2.15
C GLU A 113 -23.16 -4.83 2.17
N ILE A 114 -23.46 -4.25 1.00
CA ILE A 114 -24.39 -3.13 0.88
C ILE A 114 -25.76 -3.51 1.47
N ALA A 115 -26.27 -4.66 1.08
CA ALA A 115 -27.55 -5.17 1.59
C ALA A 115 -27.48 -5.49 3.10
N ARG A 116 -26.42 -6.17 3.56
CA ARG A 116 -26.23 -6.52 4.97
C ARG A 116 -26.16 -5.31 5.89
N LEU A 117 -25.55 -4.25 5.41
CA LEU A 117 -25.41 -2.99 6.16
C LEU A 117 -26.61 -2.06 6.00
N ASN A 118 -27.63 -2.49 5.26
CA ASN A 118 -28.84 -1.70 4.95
C ASN A 118 -28.51 -0.36 4.28
N LEU A 119 -27.59 -0.38 3.33
CA LEU A 119 -27.16 0.76 2.52
C LEU A 119 -27.75 0.70 1.12
N SER A 120 -27.65 1.80 0.39
CA SER A 120 -27.98 1.88 -1.02
C SER A 120 -26.79 2.32 -1.86
N GLU A 121 -26.66 1.81 -3.07
CA GLU A 121 -25.67 2.31 -4.03
C GLU A 121 -25.94 3.79 -4.32
N GLY A 122 -24.89 4.61 -4.32
CA GLY A 122 -25.01 6.08 -4.43
C GLY A 122 -25.24 6.80 -3.10
N GLN A 123 -25.53 6.10 -2.01
CA GLN A 123 -25.67 6.71 -0.69
C GLN A 123 -24.36 7.34 -0.24
N VAL A 124 -24.42 8.51 0.36
CA VAL A 124 -23.26 9.17 0.96
C VAL A 124 -23.11 8.73 2.42
N VAL A 125 -21.92 8.27 2.76
CA VAL A 125 -21.59 7.73 4.08
C VAL A 125 -20.24 8.25 4.57
N SER A 126 -19.91 7.95 5.82
CA SER A 126 -18.58 8.15 6.39
C SER A 126 -17.93 6.80 6.71
N LEU A 127 -16.60 6.75 6.66
CA LEU A 127 -15.80 5.66 7.20
C LEU A 127 -15.09 6.11 8.45
N ARG A 128 -15.13 5.30 9.49
CA ARG A 128 -14.41 5.53 10.74
C ARG A 128 -13.48 4.34 11.03
N CYS A 129 -12.24 4.64 11.42
CA CYS A 129 -11.30 3.63 11.89
C CYS A 129 -11.76 3.05 13.22
N SER A 130 -11.77 1.72 13.34
CA SER A 130 -12.18 1.00 14.56
C SER A 130 -11.02 0.76 15.54
N ILE A 131 -9.81 1.25 15.27
CA ILE A 131 -8.68 1.13 16.20
C ILE A 131 -8.80 2.18 17.29
N GLU A 132 -8.85 1.71 18.51
CA GLU A 132 -8.93 2.54 19.71
C GLU A 132 -7.52 2.92 20.22
N ASP A 133 -7.03 4.06 19.78
CA ASP A 133 -5.74 4.63 20.23
C ASP A 133 -5.88 6.05 20.81
N GLY A 134 -7.11 6.42 21.17
CA GLY A 134 -7.44 7.75 21.71
C GLY A 134 -7.65 8.82 20.65
N ILE A 135 -7.54 8.50 19.37
CA ILE A 135 -7.73 9.43 18.25
C ILE A 135 -8.88 8.94 17.36
N THR A 136 -9.94 9.72 17.24
CA THR A 136 -11.01 9.44 16.28
C THR A 136 -10.55 9.81 14.88
N ARG A 137 -10.58 8.82 13.95
CA ARG A 137 -10.25 9.02 12.53
C ARG A 137 -11.47 8.69 11.70
N GLN A 138 -11.95 9.68 10.98
CA GLN A 138 -13.13 9.57 10.13
C GLN A 138 -12.91 10.30 8.82
N VAL A 139 -13.45 9.77 7.75
CA VAL A 139 -13.54 10.41 6.44
C VAL A 139 -14.99 10.42 6.02
N ASP A 140 -15.52 11.61 5.75
CA ASP A 140 -16.91 11.86 5.39
C ASP A 140 -17.09 12.01 3.88
N GLY A 141 -18.32 11.92 3.41
CA GLY A 141 -18.68 12.25 2.04
C GLY A 141 -18.31 11.18 1.01
N LEU A 142 -18.21 9.92 1.42
CA LEU A 142 -17.90 8.80 0.55
C LEU A 142 -19.17 8.25 -0.09
N THR A 143 -19.19 8.12 -1.41
CA THR A 143 -20.31 7.52 -2.14
C THR A 143 -20.18 5.99 -2.15
N VAL A 144 -21.19 5.29 -1.67
CA VAL A 144 -21.28 3.83 -1.74
C VAL A 144 -21.36 3.39 -3.20
N THR A 145 -20.42 2.56 -3.60
CA THR A 145 -20.32 2.06 -4.98
C THR A 145 -20.17 0.53 -4.95
N ALA A 146 -21.04 -0.17 -5.65
CA ALA A 146 -20.96 -1.62 -5.74
C ALA A 146 -19.72 -2.04 -6.56
N TYR A 147 -18.97 -2.99 -6.03
CA TYR A 147 -17.80 -3.56 -6.69
C TYR A 147 -17.60 -5.02 -6.26
N ASP A 148 -16.99 -5.81 -7.12
CA ASP A 148 -16.70 -7.22 -6.81
C ASP A 148 -15.51 -7.31 -5.84
N LEU A 149 -15.82 -7.33 -4.55
CA LEU A 149 -14.90 -7.50 -3.44
C LEU A 149 -15.28 -8.73 -2.61
N PRO A 150 -14.33 -9.35 -1.92
CA PRO A 150 -14.65 -10.36 -0.91
C PRO A 150 -15.56 -9.80 0.19
N PRO A 151 -16.47 -10.62 0.75
CA PRO A 151 -17.25 -10.25 1.93
C PRO A 151 -16.35 -9.76 3.07
N GLY A 152 -16.85 -8.81 3.88
CA GLY A 152 -16.09 -8.24 4.99
C GLY A 152 -15.01 -7.22 4.58
N CYS A 153 -14.90 -6.90 3.29
CA CYS A 153 -13.94 -5.95 2.78
C CYS A 153 -14.61 -4.66 2.29
N ALA A 154 -13.90 -3.54 2.50
CA ALA A 154 -14.17 -2.25 1.88
C ALA A 154 -12.94 -1.78 1.13
N ALA A 155 -13.11 -1.06 0.03
CA ALA A 155 -11.98 -0.48 -0.67
C ALA A 155 -12.22 0.98 -1.04
N GLY A 156 -11.15 1.75 -1.19
CA GLY A 156 -11.21 3.14 -1.62
C GLY A 156 -9.82 3.70 -1.89
N TYR A 157 -9.73 4.92 -2.35
CA TYR A 157 -8.48 5.46 -2.84
C TYR A 157 -7.65 6.13 -1.75
N TYR A 158 -6.33 6.09 -1.93
CA TYR A 158 -5.42 6.94 -1.21
C TYR A 158 -4.92 8.07 -2.15
N PRO A 159 -4.61 9.26 -1.67
CA PRO A 159 -4.49 9.66 -0.26
C PRO A 159 -5.80 9.94 0.47
N GLU A 160 -6.96 9.89 -0.19
CA GLU A 160 -8.26 10.28 0.39
C GLU A 160 -8.55 9.52 1.68
N LEU A 161 -8.26 8.22 1.74
CA LEU A 161 -8.50 7.37 2.91
C LEU A 161 -7.30 7.19 3.84
N ASN A 162 -6.16 7.82 3.57
CA ASN A 162 -4.99 7.77 4.45
C ASN A 162 -5.28 8.24 5.89
N PRO A 163 -6.14 9.23 6.12
CA PRO A 163 -6.46 9.65 7.49
C PRO A 163 -7.00 8.54 8.39
N LEU A 164 -7.55 7.47 7.81
CA LEU A 164 -8.07 6.32 8.57
C LEU A 164 -6.97 5.39 9.11
N VAL A 165 -5.74 5.49 8.61
CA VAL A 165 -4.64 4.61 9.02
C VAL A 165 -3.89 5.22 10.20
N PRO A 166 -3.93 4.62 11.41
CA PRO A 166 -3.17 5.14 12.55
C PRO A 166 -1.66 5.03 12.32
N LEU A 167 -0.90 6.03 12.78
CA LEU A 167 0.56 6.03 12.66
C LEU A 167 1.21 4.83 13.36
N ALA A 168 0.65 4.40 14.48
CA ALA A 168 1.14 3.24 15.22
C ALA A 168 0.70 1.88 14.61
N TYR A 169 -0.19 1.90 13.61
CA TYR A 169 -0.69 0.68 12.96
C TYR A 169 0.16 0.35 11.73
N HIS A 170 1.24 -0.34 11.99
CA HIS A 170 2.24 -0.71 10.99
C HIS A 170 2.83 -2.08 11.29
N GLU A 171 3.49 -2.68 10.31
CA GLU A 171 4.27 -3.90 10.49
C GLU A 171 5.44 -3.63 11.44
N LYS A 172 5.77 -4.61 12.31
CA LYS A 172 6.72 -4.42 13.43
C LYS A 172 8.17 -4.19 13.00
N HIS A 173 8.61 -4.81 11.91
CA HIS A 173 10.00 -4.79 11.47
C HIS A 173 10.25 -3.75 10.37
N SER A 174 9.39 -3.69 9.37
CA SER A 174 9.53 -2.77 8.25
C SER A 174 8.96 -1.39 8.53
N LEU A 175 8.14 -1.25 9.58
CA LEU A 175 7.36 -0.05 9.91
C LEU A 175 6.44 0.41 8.75
N THR A 176 6.13 -0.52 7.84
CA THR A 176 5.22 -0.24 6.73
C THR A 176 3.80 -0.06 7.26
N PRO A 177 3.14 1.08 7.00
CA PRO A 177 1.76 1.32 7.43
C PRO A 177 0.79 0.26 6.87
N ALA A 178 -0.21 -0.11 7.67
CA ALA A 178 -1.13 -1.20 7.34
C ALA A 178 -2.28 -0.75 6.41
N TYR A 179 -1.96 -0.19 5.25
CA TYR A 179 -2.94 0.31 4.28
C TYR A 179 -3.90 -0.75 3.71
N LYS A 180 -3.56 -2.02 3.84
CA LYS A 180 -4.32 -3.13 3.25
C LYS A 180 -5.09 -3.95 4.29
N GLY A 181 -5.25 -3.44 5.47
CA GLY A 181 -5.86 -4.20 6.54
C GLY A 181 -6.39 -3.33 7.68
N THR A 182 -6.71 -2.06 7.42
CA THR A 182 -7.22 -1.16 8.45
C THR A 182 -8.68 -1.52 8.78
N PRO A 183 -9.01 -1.85 10.03
CA PRO A 183 -10.37 -2.11 10.43
C PRO A 183 -11.18 -0.80 10.45
N VAL A 184 -12.33 -0.80 9.79
CA VAL A 184 -13.22 0.36 9.68
C VAL A 184 -14.67 -0.03 9.87
N GLU A 185 -15.50 0.95 10.22
CA GLU A 185 -16.95 0.83 10.22
C GLU A 185 -17.58 1.92 9.34
N ILE A 186 -18.75 1.61 8.79
CA ILE A 186 -19.54 2.59 8.02
C ILE A 186 -20.50 3.29 8.96
N ILE A 187 -20.48 4.61 8.88
CA ILE A 187 -21.44 5.52 9.56
C ILE A 187 -22.34 6.07 8.46
N ALA A 188 -23.61 5.69 8.50
CA ALA A 188 -24.66 6.08 7.54
C ALA A 188 -25.44 7.31 8.06
#